data_cc43f6e0d335b39aa610b57de80312b4
#
_entry.id   cc43f6e0d335b39aa610b57de80312b4
#
_cell.length_a   1.000
_cell.length_b   1.000
_cell.length_c   1.000
_cell.angle_alpha   90.00
_cell.angle_beta   90.00
_cell.angle_gamma   90.00
#
_symmetry.space_group_name_H-M   'P 1'
#
loop_
_entity.id
_entity.type
_entity.pdbx_description
1 polymer ?
#
loop_
_entity_poly.entity_id
_entity_poly.type
_entity_poly.pdbx_seq_one_letter_code
_entity_poly.pdbx_strand_id
1 'polypeptide(L)'
;KYDYSDNIMEVVLLHHECYDGSGYPDGLVGEDIPMGARILKVTDEFAALISDRPYRKAFDIDTAVSIMIDEVKNLDMKVFILFQRLIHEESTLELIKNSRIDIDDLDISDILDI
;
A
#
# COMPACT_ATOMS: atom_id res chain seq x y z
N LYS A 1 13.13 -11.22 24.75
CA LYS A 1 11.78 -11.54 24.28
C LYS A 1 11.42 -10.67 23.09
N TYR A 2 11.08 -11.29 22.00
CA TYR A 2 10.72 -10.57 20.80
C TYR A 2 9.24 -10.16 20.86
N ASP A 3 8.96 -8.89 20.59
CA ASP A 3 7.60 -8.38 20.64
C ASP A 3 7.15 -7.96 19.25
N TYR A 4 6.40 -8.83 18.60
CA TYR A 4 5.86 -8.57 17.26
C TYR A 4 4.91 -7.39 17.23
N SER A 5 4.19 -7.13 18.33
CA SER A 5 3.20 -6.05 18.33
C SER A 5 3.85 -4.68 18.24
N ASP A 6 5.04 -4.49 18.78
CA ASP A 6 5.76 -3.22 18.67
C ASP A 6 6.15 -2.94 17.23
N ASN A 7 6.61 -3.97 16.48
CA ASN A 7 6.97 -3.82 15.08
C ASN A 7 5.74 -3.52 14.22
N ILE A 8 4.64 -4.18 14.48
CA ILE A 8 3.39 -3.94 13.75
C ILE A 8 2.88 -2.54 14.03
N MET A 9 2.90 -2.13 15.28
CA MET A 9 2.48 -0.78 15.67
C MET A 9 3.34 0.29 15.02
N GLU A 10 4.65 0.06 14.95
CA GLU A 10 5.57 0.99 14.29
C GLU A 10 5.24 1.14 12.81
N VAL A 11 4.99 0.02 12.11
CA VAL A 11 4.61 0.04 10.71
C VAL A 11 3.32 0.82 10.50
N VAL A 12 2.30 0.56 11.32
CA VAL A 12 1.01 1.25 11.21
C VAL A 12 1.18 2.74 11.52
N LEU A 13 1.91 3.06 12.57
CA LEU A 13 2.13 4.46 12.98
C LEU A 13 2.84 5.27 11.91
N LEU A 14 3.81 4.66 11.23
CA LEU A 14 4.68 5.38 10.29
C LEU A 14 4.24 5.28 8.83
N HIS A 15 3.13 4.59 8.52
CA HIS A 15 2.73 4.44 7.11
C HIS A 15 2.19 5.74 6.48
N HIS A 16 1.92 6.76 7.27
CA HIS A 16 1.57 8.10 6.75
C HIS A 16 2.80 8.97 6.47
N GLU A 17 3.99 8.47 6.78
CA GLU A 17 5.21 9.14 6.36
C GLU A 17 5.31 9.11 4.85
N CYS A 18 5.80 10.20 4.26
CA CYS A 18 5.99 10.30 2.81
C CYS A 18 7.47 10.22 2.48
N TYR A 19 7.79 9.56 1.37
CA TYR A 19 9.18 9.33 0.99
C TYR A 19 9.98 10.62 0.86
N ASP A 20 9.33 11.71 0.48
CA ASP A 20 9.96 13.03 0.36
C ASP A 20 10.07 13.80 1.68
N GLY A 21 9.63 13.23 2.78
CA GLY A 21 9.69 13.84 4.09
C GLY A 21 8.52 14.74 4.44
N SER A 22 7.52 14.82 3.59
CA SER A 22 6.36 15.71 3.83
C SER A 22 5.27 15.09 4.69
N GLY A 23 5.44 13.84 5.13
CA GLY A 23 4.44 13.11 5.90
C GLY A 23 4.52 13.34 7.39
N TYR A 24 3.85 12.49 8.13
CA TYR A 24 3.77 12.55 9.59
C TYR A 24 3.79 11.13 10.17
N PRO A 25 4.08 10.95 11.47
CA PRO A 25 4.22 11.99 12.52
C PRO A 25 5.60 12.65 12.60
N ASP A 26 6.65 12.01 12.09
CA ASP A 26 8.01 12.45 12.36
C ASP A 26 8.69 13.16 11.17
N GLY A 27 8.09 13.11 10.00
CA GLY A 27 8.70 13.70 8.80
C GLY A 27 9.93 12.93 8.34
N LEU A 28 9.91 11.61 8.47
CA LEU A 28 11.02 10.76 8.02
C LEU A 28 11.18 10.83 6.51
N VAL A 29 12.41 10.67 6.05
CA VAL A 29 12.74 10.79 4.63
C VAL A 29 13.32 9.47 4.11
N GLY A 30 12.81 9.02 2.98
CA GLY A 30 13.40 7.92 2.24
C GLY A 30 13.49 6.64 3.05
N GLU A 31 14.67 6.07 3.10
CA GLU A 31 14.91 4.79 3.77
C GLU A 31 14.90 4.87 5.30
N ASP A 32 14.80 6.06 5.86
CA ASP A 32 14.55 6.22 7.29
C ASP A 32 13.15 5.74 7.67
N ILE A 33 12.23 5.66 6.69
CA ILE A 33 10.93 5.05 6.90
C ILE A 33 11.10 3.53 6.83
N PRO A 34 10.63 2.79 7.85
CA PRO A 34 10.73 1.33 7.81
C PRO A 34 10.11 0.73 6.55
N MET A 35 10.72 -0.33 6.02
CA MET A 35 10.26 -0.96 4.78
C MET A 35 8.79 -1.37 4.86
N GLY A 36 8.35 -1.95 5.98
CA GLY A 36 6.96 -2.32 6.16
C GLY A 36 6.00 -1.14 6.03
N ALA A 37 6.39 0.01 6.56
CA ALA A 37 5.59 1.22 6.46
C ALA A 37 5.53 1.74 5.02
N ARG A 38 6.62 1.65 4.28
CA ARG A 38 6.66 2.02 2.86
C ARG A 38 5.76 1.11 2.02
N ILE A 39 5.76 -0.17 2.32
CA ILE A 39 4.89 -1.13 1.64
C ILE A 39 3.43 -0.87 1.99
N LEU A 40 3.14 -0.69 3.26
CA LEU A 40 1.76 -0.45 3.71
C LEU A 40 1.18 0.83 3.10
N LYS A 41 2.01 1.87 2.96
CA LYS A 41 1.57 3.11 2.33
C LYS A 41 1.09 2.87 0.90
N VAL A 42 1.87 2.14 0.11
CA VAL A 42 1.51 1.84 -1.28
C VAL A 42 0.24 0.99 -1.34
N THR A 43 0.18 -0.08 -0.56
CA THR A 43 -0.97 -0.99 -0.58
C THR A 43 -2.24 -0.32 -0.06
N ASP A 44 -2.10 0.51 0.96
CA ASP A 44 -3.23 1.23 1.55
C ASP A 44 -3.82 2.25 0.57
N GLU A 45 -2.97 3.00 -0.11
CA GLU A 45 -3.42 3.95 -1.13
C GLU A 45 -4.13 3.25 -2.27
N PHE A 46 -3.56 2.15 -2.76
CA PHE A 46 -4.18 1.38 -3.82
C PHE A 46 -5.53 0.83 -3.39
N ALA A 47 -5.59 0.21 -2.22
CA ALA A 47 -6.84 -0.35 -1.69
C ALA A 47 -7.93 0.71 -1.56
N ALA A 48 -7.55 1.90 -1.09
CA ALA A 48 -8.50 3.00 -0.98
C ALA A 48 -9.05 3.44 -2.33
N LEU A 49 -8.20 3.46 -3.37
CA LEU A 49 -8.61 3.91 -4.69
C LEU A 49 -9.54 2.91 -5.39
N ILE A 50 -9.32 1.62 -5.20
CA ILE A 50 -10.13 0.59 -5.85
C ILE A 50 -11.32 0.12 -5.02
N SER A 51 -11.60 0.80 -3.91
CA SER A 51 -12.76 0.52 -3.04
C SER A 51 -13.78 1.63 -3.16
N ASP A 52 -15.07 1.26 -3.07
CA ASP A 52 -16.13 2.25 -2.99
C ASP A 52 -16.03 3.03 -1.69
N ARG A 53 -16.24 4.34 -1.77
CA ARG A 53 -16.27 5.23 -0.63
C ARG A 53 -17.63 5.93 -0.57
N PRO A 54 -18.04 6.46 0.57
CA PRO A 54 -19.34 7.18 0.68
C PRO A 54 -19.49 8.34 -0.31
N TYR A 55 -18.37 8.93 -0.72
CA TYR A 55 -18.35 10.12 -1.57
C TYR A 55 -17.93 9.84 -3.01
N ARG A 56 -17.58 8.61 -3.37
CA ARG A 56 -17.23 8.21 -4.75
C ARG A 56 -17.17 6.72 -4.90
N LYS A 57 -17.30 6.27 -6.15
CA LYS A 57 -17.12 4.85 -6.51
C LYS A 57 -15.66 4.48 -6.69
N ALA A 58 -15.39 3.19 -6.65
CA ALA A 58 -14.06 2.65 -6.87
C ALA A 58 -13.55 3.02 -8.26
N PHE A 59 -12.25 3.34 -8.34
CA PHE A 59 -11.57 3.46 -9.62
C PHE A 59 -11.21 2.05 -10.13
N ASP A 60 -11.06 1.91 -11.44
CA ASP A 60 -10.48 0.70 -11.98
C ASP A 60 -8.97 0.68 -11.69
N ILE A 61 -8.34 -0.48 -11.92
CA ILE A 61 -6.93 -0.68 -11.57
C ILE A 61 -6.04 0.29 -12.34
N ASP A 62 -6.26 0.45 -13.62
CA ASP A 62 -5.40 1.32 -14.44
C ASP A 62 -5.51 2.78 -14.02
N THR A 63 -6.72 3.24 -13.72
CA THR A 63 -6.94 4.60 -13.24
C THR A 63 -6.30 4.80 -11.88
N ALA A 64 -6.44 3.83 -10.97
CA ALA A 64 -5.82 3.90 -9.65
C ALA A 64 -4.30 4.01 -9.75
N VAL A 65 -3.68 3.20 -10.60
CA VAL A 65 -2.24 3.26 -10.83
C VAL A 65 -1.83 4.62 -11.38
N SER A 66 -2.60 5.18 -12.32
CA SER A 66 -2.32 6.50 -12.88
C SER A 66 -2.35 7.59 -11.81
N ILE A 67 -3.33 7.53 -10.90
CA ILE A 67 -3.42 8.47 -9.80
C ILE A 67 -2.19 8.36 -8.89
N MET A 68 -1.77 7.12 -8.59
CA MET A 68 -0.60 6.89 -7.74
C MET A 68 0.70 7.37 -8.40
N ILE A 69 0.81 7.28 -9.71
CA ILE A 69 1.97 7.80 -10.44
C ILE A 69 2.10 9.31 -10.23
N ASP A 70 1.01 10.03 -10.21
CA ASP A 70 1.03 11.48 -9.98
C ASP A 70 1.54 11.83 -8.58
N GLU A 71 1.43 10.91 -7.63
CA GLU A 71 1.86 11.10 -6.24
C GLU A 71 3.15 10.34 -5.91
N VAL A 72 3.89 9.92 -6.93
CA VAL A 72 5.04 9.03 -6.75
C VAL A 72 6.13 9.61 -5.84
N LYS A 73 6.23 10.94 -5.73
CA LYS A 73 7.21 11.57 -4.82
C LYS A 73 6.95 11.23 -3.36
N ASN A 74 5.73 10.86 -3.02
CA ASN A 74 5.35 10.48 -1.67
C ASN A 74 5.60 9.01 -1.38
N LEU A 75 5.88 8.21 -2.40
CA LEU A 75 6.01 6.76 -2.33
C LEU A 75 7.45 6.34 -2.60
N ASP A 76 7.83 5.20 -2.03
CA ASP A 76 9.08 4.55 -2.42
C ASP A 76 8.91 4.00 -3.84
N MET A 77 9.67 4.54 -4.77
CA MET A 77 9.57 4.18 -6.18
C MET A 77 9.82 2.69 -6.42
N LYS A 78 10.78 2.10 -5.70
CA LYS A 78 11.09 0.69 -5.85
C LYS A 78 9.93 -0.18 -5.39
N VAL A 79 9.33 0.16 -4.27
CA VAL A 79 8.16 -0.54 -3.74
C VAL A 79 7.00 -0.40 -4.71
N PHE A 80 6.78 0.80 -5.22
CA PHE A 80 5.69 1.05 -6.16
C PHE A 80 5.84 0.24 -7.45
N ILE A 81 7.05 0.20 -8.01
CA ILE A 81 7.31 -0.57 -9.23
C ILE A 81 7.05 -2.06 -9.01
N LEU A 82 7.53 -2.61 -7.89
CA LEU A 82 7.28 -4.01 -7.55
C LEU A 82 5.79 -4.28 -7.37
N PHE A 83 5.11 -3.39 -6.70
CA PHE A 83 3.67 -3.50 -6.50
C PHE A 83 2.93 -3.51 -7.84
N GLN A 84 3.29 -2.59 -8.74
CA GLN A 84 2.72 -2.52 -10.08
C GLN A 84 2.90 -3.83 -10.85
N ARG A 85 4.07 -4.44 -10.76
CA ARG A 85 4.32 -5.72 -11.40
C ARG A 85 3.39 -6.80 -10.87
N LEU A 86 3.22 -6.85 -9.56
CA LEU A 86 2.36 -7.85 -8.92
C LEU A 86 0.91 -7.74 -9.35
N ILE A 87 0.37 -6.54 -9.37
CA ILE A 87 -1.05 -6.35 -9.73
C ILE A 87 -1.32 -6.54 -11.22
N HIS A 88 -0.30 -6.40 -12.07
CA HIS A 88 -0.44 -6.60 -13.50
C HIS A 88 -0.12 -8.03 -13.94
N GLU A 89 0.32 -8.89 -13.05
CA GLU A 89 0.45 -10.30 -13.36
C GLU A 89 -0.93 -10.91 -13.50
N GLU A 90 -1.12 -11.63 -14.62
CA GLU A 90 -2.42 -12.22 -14.94
C GLU A 90 -2.94 -13.11 -13.81
N SER A 91 -2.06 -13.93 -13.25
CA SER A 91 -2.43 -14.82 -12.16
C SER A 91 -2.89 -14.07 -10.90
N THR A 92 -2.23 -12.95 -10.60
CA THR A 92 -2.60 -12.12 -9.46
C THR A 92 -3.95 -11.46 -9.68
N LEU A 93 -4.17 -10.92 -10.88
CA LEU A 93 -5.45 -10.31 -11.24
C LEU A 93 -6.58 -11.32 -11.18
N GLU A 94 -6.37 -12.54 -11.66
CA GLU A 94 -7.36 -13.60 -11.57
C GLU A 94 -7.68 -13.97 -10.14
N LEU A 95 -6.64 -14.05 -9.29
CA LEU A 95 -6.84 -14.32 -7.88
C LEU A 95 -7.73 -13.26 -7.23
N ILE A 96 -7.48 -12.00 -7.53
CA ILE A 96 -8.27 -10.90 -7.00
C ILE A 96 -9.71 -10.98 -7.51
N LYS A 97 -9.89 -11.24 -8.78
CA LYS A 97 -11.23 -11.32 -9.39
C LYS A 97 -12.03 -12.52 -8.93
N ASN A 98 -11.39 -13.68 -8.80
CA ASN A 98 -12.08 -14.94 -8.53
C ASN A 98 -12.30 -15.21 -7.05
N SER A 99 -11.51 -14.61 -6.18
CA SER A 99 -11.61 -14.86 -4.76
C SER A 99 -12.85 -14.26 -4.14
N ARG A 100 -13.42 -13.22 -4.75
CA ARG A 100 -14.50 -12.40 -4.16
C ARG A 100 -14.14 -11.92 -2.76
N ILE A 101 -12.85 -11.86 -2.49
CA ILE A 101 -12.40 -11.29 -1.24
C ILE A 101 -12.67 -9.81 -1.32
N ASP A 102 -13.44 -9.30 -0.37
CA ASP A 102 -13.58 -7.89 -0.17
C ASP A 102 -12.19 -7.38 0.24
N ILE A 103 -11.71 -6.34 -0.40
CA ILE A 103 -10.39 -5.79 -0.10
C ILE A 103 -10.30 -5.43 1.38
N ASP A 104 -11.42 -5.05 1.99
CA ASP A 104 -11.49 -4.79 3.42
C ASP A 104 -11.24 -6.05 4.27
N ASP A 105 -11.43 -7.23 3.70
CA ASP A 105 -11.20 -8.51 4.36
C ASP A 105 -9.80 -9.06 4.07
N LEU A 106 -9.00 -8.39 3.23
CA LEU A 106 -7.63 -8.82 2.99
C LEU A 106 -6.82 -8.60 4.26
N ASP A 107 -6.34 -9.72 4.79
CA ASP A 107 -5.42 -9.68 5.91
C ASP A 107 -4.06 -9.21 5.37
N ILE A 108 -3.55 -8.15 5.97
CA ILE A 108 -2.25 -7.61 5.59
C ILE A 108 -1.16 -8.67 5.70
N SER A 109 -1.31 -9.61 6.64
CA SER A 109 -0.35 -10.71 6.79
C SER A 109 -0.30 -11.59 5.55
N ASP A 110 -1.40 -11.77 4.84
CA ASP A 110 -1.42 -12.55 3.59
C ASP A 110 -0.62 -11.86 2.49
N ILE A 111 -0.60 -10.56 2.49
CA ILE A 111 0.18 -9.77 1.53
C ILE A 111 1.66 -9.80 1.88
N LEU A 112 1.98 -9.77 3.16
CA LEU A 112 3.37 -9.72 3.64
C LEU A 112 4.05 -11.10 3.67
N ASP A 113 3.28 -12.18 3.59
CA ASP A 113 3.78 -13.54 3.59
C ASP A 113 4.27 -14.01 2.21
N ILE A 114 4.26 -13.16 1.25
CA ILE A 114 4.69 -13.49 -0.11
C ILE A 114 6.21 -13.57 -0.21
#